data_dce2b5c6d54d4d3cb1730142f43f52ab
#
_entry.id   dce2b5c6d54d4d3cb1730142f43f52ab
#
_cell.length_a   1.000
_cell.length_b   1.000
_cell.length_c   1.000
_cell.angle_alpha   90.00
_cell.angle_beta   90.00
_cell.angle_gamma   90.00
#
_symmetry.space_group_name_H-M   'P 1'
#
loop_
_entity.id
_entity.type
_entity.pdbx_description
1 polymer ?
#
loop_
_entity_poly.entity_id
_entity_poly.type
_entity_poly.pdbx_seq_one_letter_code
_entity_poly.pdbx_strand_id
1 'polypeptide(L)'
;MTSGTTSNTVPAEAALTVDVRAWTRAEQERVDASVRSWELRHPEAAWSIGGGIDRSALESALSADLFACAQRVALDMGLPELSSRAVGGASDGNLTAAAGVPTLDGLGAVGDGAHADHEWASVSGMDERARLLAGLLSAIRGAA
;
A
#
# COMPACT_ATOMS: atom_id res chain seq x y z
N MET A 1 -1.92 -0.82 22.53
CA MET A 1 -1.53 -1.77 23.60
C MET A 1 -2.48 -1.63 24.76
N THR A 2 -2.97 -2.72 25.29
CA THR A 2 -3.79 -2.79 26.51
C THR A 2 -3.14 -3.77 27.46
N SER A 3 -3.09 -3.47 28.76
CA SER A 3 -2.53 -4.37 29.77
C SER A 3 -3.07 -4.04 31.15
N GLY A 4 -3.37 -5.06 31.95
CA GLY A 4 -3.79 -4.94 33.35
C GLY A 4 -5.10 -4.19 33.57
N THR A 5 -5.55 -4.16 34.80
CA THR A 5 -6.81 -3.50 35.23
C THR A 5 -6.58 -2.46 36.31
N THR A 6 -5.42 -2.43 36.97
CA THR A 6 -5.06 -1.53 38.07
C THR A 6 -3.62 -1.04 37.91
N SER A 7 -3.30 0.10 38.52
CA SER A 7 -2.00 0.74 38.41
C SER A 7 -0.92 0.15 39.33
N ASN A 8 -1.30 -0.65 40.31
CA ASN A 8 -0.43 -1.20 41.35
C ASN A 8 -0.33 -2.74 41.34
N THR A 9 -0.75 -3.38 40.27
CA THR A 9 -0.72 -4.84 40.12
C THR A 9 0.02 -5.19 38.82
N VAL A 10 0.86 -6.22 38.84
CA VAL A 10 1.50 -6.76 37.65
C VAL A 10 0.40 -7.34 36.74
N PRO A 11 0.33 -6.92 35.48
CA PRO A 11 -0.68 -7.43 34.54
C PRO A 11 -0.56 -8.94 34.32
N ALA A 12 -1.69 -9.65 34.41
CA ALA A 12 -1.74 -11.07 34.03
C ALA A 12 -1.80 -11.24 32.49
N GLU A 13 -2.35 -10.25 31.80
CA GLU A 13 -2.51 -10.27 30.35
C GLU A 13 -2.14 -8.91 29.73
N ALA A 14 -1.60 -8.95 28.51
CA ALA A 14 -1.39 -7.78 27.69
C ALA A 14 -1.70 -8.11 26.22
N ALA A 15 -2.27 -7.17 25.49
CA ALA A 15 -2.51 -7.26 24.05
C ALA A 15 -1.87 -6.08 23.33
N LEU A 16 -1.22 -6.36 22.21
CA LEU A 16 -0.58 -5.38 21.36
C LEU A 16 -1.01 -5.62 19.91
N THR A 17 -1.52 -4.58 19.25
CA THR A 17 -1.72 -4.57 17.81
C THR A 17 -0.60 -3.78 17.16
N VAL A 18 0.02 -4.36 16.15
CA VAL A 18 1.12 -3.75 15.39
C VAL A 18 0.73 -3.73 13.93
N ASP A 19 0.75 -2.54 13.31
CA ASP A 19 0.65 -2.35 11.87
C ASP A 19 2.07 -2.26 11.31
N VAL A 20 2.42 -3.21 10.44
CA VAL A 20 3.75 -3.29 9.81
C VAL A 20 3.61 -2.98 8.32
N ARG A 21 4.39 -2.00 7.85
CA ARG A 21 4.44 -1.62 6.43
C ARG A 21 5.86 -1.78 5.92
N ALA A 22 6.01 -2.42 4.78
CA ALA A 22 7.29 -2.67 4.15
C ALA A 22 7.21 -2.44 2.64
N TRP A 23 8.33 -2.10 2.03
CA TRP A 23 8.44 -1.75 0.61
C TRP A 23 8.46 -2.96 -0.33
N THR A 24 8.79 -4.14 0.21
CA THR A 24 8.89 -5.37 -0.58
C THR A 24 8.20 -6.53 0.12
N ARG A 25 7.77 -7.50 -0.64
CA ARG A 25 7.23 -8.76 -0.13
C ARG A 25 8.25 -9.51 0.73
N ALA A 26 9.49 -9.55 0.29
CA ALA A 26 10.57 -10.21 1.03
C ALA A 26 10.77 -9.59 2.43
N GLU A 27 10.68 -8.26 2.55
CA GLU A 27 10.79 -7.60 3.84
C GLU A 27 9.57 -7.84 4.72
N GLN A 28 8.36 -7.90 4.15
CA GLN A 28 7.16 -8.31 4.89
C GLN A 28 7.32 -9.71 5.48
N GLU A 29 7.79 -10.66 4.69
CA GLU A 29 8.03 -12.05 5.11
C GLU A 29 9.13 -12.14 6.17
N ARG A 30 10.22 -11.38 6.01
CA ARG A 30 11.29 -11.31 7.01
C ARG A 30 10.77 -10.82 8.35
N VAL A 31 9.96 -9.76 8.37
CA VAL A 31 9.41 -9.19 9.60
C VAL A 31 8.39 -10.16 10.22
N ASP A 32 7.50 -10.75 9.45
CA ASP A 32 6.52 -11.73 9.96
C ASP A 32 7.24 -12.93 10.61
N ALA A 33 8.25 -13.48 9.93
CA ALA A 33 9.07 -14.57 10.48
C ALA A 33 9.80 -14.16 11.77
N SER A 34 10.36 -12.94 11.80
CA SER A 34 11.05 -12.42 12.98
C SER A 34 10.12 -12.29 14.19
N VAL A 35 8.90 -11.76 13.96
CA VAL A 35 7.90 -11.64 15.02
C VAL A 35 7.47 -13.02 15.54
N ARG A 36 7.23 -13.98 14.65
CA ARG A 36 6.82 -15.35 15.04
C ARG A 36 7.90 -16.15 15.74
N SER A 37 9.17 -15.84 15.48
CA SER A 37 10.32 -16.50 16.14
C SER A 37 10.71 -15.89 17.49
N TRP A 38 10.00 -14.86 17.94
CA TRP A 38 10.36 -14.17 19.16
C TRP A 38 10.07 -15.04 20.40
N GLU A 39 11.05 -15.11 21.31
CA GLU A 39 10.94 -15.88 22.53
C GLU A 39 10.68 -14.96 23.73
N LEU A 40 9.79 -15.40 24.62
CA LEU A 40 9.50 -14.68 25.85
C LEU A 40 10.64 -14.90 26.86
N ARG A 41 11.04 -13.83 27.54
CA ARG A 41 12.10 -13.89 28.56
C ARG A 41 11.63 -14.54 29.85
N HIS A 42 10.33 -14.46 30.17
CA HIS A 42 9.77 -15.02 31.40
C HIS A 42 9.30 -16.45 31.16
N PRO A 43 9.77 -17.46 31.92
CA PRO A 43 9.50 -18.87 31.65
C PRO A 43 8.04 -19.27 31.83
N GLU A 44 7.30 -18.54 32.66
CA GLU A 44 5.87 -18.82 32.91
C GLU A 44 4.93 -18.02 31.98
N ALA A 45 5.48 -17.13 31.16
CA ALA A 45 4.69 -16.37 30.21
C ALA A 45 4.42 -17.19 28.95
N ALA A 46 3.23 -17.07 28.42
CA ALA A 46 2.85 -17.61 27.13
C ALA A 46 2.33 -16.48 26.24
N TRP A 47 2.47 -16.62 24.94
CA TRP A 47 1.91 -15.67 23.98
C TRP A 47 1.29 -16.39 22.79
N SER A 48 0.41 -15.68 22.11
CA SER A 48 -0.14 -16.09 20.84
C SER A 48 -0.07 -14.94 19.86
N ILE A 49 0.20 -15.24 18.59
CA ILE A 49 0.28 -14.25 17.52
C ILE A 49 -0.86 -14.53 16.55
N GLY A 50 -1.76 -13.56 16.42
CA GLY A 50 -2.77 -13.54 15.38
C GLY A 50 -2.36 -12.61 14.22
N GLY A 51 -2.98 -12.78 13.05
CA GLY A 51 -2.68 -11.98 11.87
C GLY A 51 -1.51 -12.50 11.05
N GLY A 52 -0.96 -11.62 10.22
CA GLY A 52 0.09 -11.91 9.26
C GLY A 52 0.09 -10.89 8.13
N ILE A 53 0.66 -11.24 6.99
CA ILE A 53 0.68 -10.38 5.80
C ILE A 53 -0.72 -10.37 5.20
N ASP A 54 -1.44 -9.28 5.42
CA ASP A 54 -2.78 -9.05 4.88
C ASP A 54 -2.72 -8.64 3.40
N ARG A 55 -1.83 -7.67 3.07
CA ARG A 55 -1.63 -7.17 1.70
C ARG A 55 -0.15 -7.20 1.34
N SER A 56 0.18 -7.85 0.23
CA SER A 56 1.53 -7.80 -0.31
C SER A 56 1.90 -6.39 -0.78
N ALA A 57 3.16 -6.02 -0.67
CA ALA A 57 3.66 -4.78 -1.24
C ALA A 57 3.42 -4.77 -2.76
N LEU A 58 2.93 -3.64 -3.28
CA LEU A 58 2.91 -3.36 -4.72
C LEU A 58 4.29 -2.81 -5.11
N GLU A 59 5.19 -3.71 -5.45
CA GLU A 59 6.56 -3.35 -5.82
C GLU A 59 6.59 -2.64 -7.18
N SER A 60 7.48 -1.68 -7.36
CA SER A 60 7.57 -0.87 -8.57
C SER A 60 7.75 -1.69 -9.86
N ALA A 61 8.41 -2.84 -9.77
CA ALA A 61 8.57 -3.75 -10.91
C ALA A 61 7.23 -4.27 -11.45
N LEU A 62 6.21 -4.43 -10.59
CA LEU A 62 4.88 -4.92 -10.98
C LEU A 62 4.04 -3.86 -11.72
N SER A 63 4.45 -2.59 -11.64
CA SER A 63 3.80 -1.45 -12.28
C SER A 63 4.59 -0.89 -13.47
N ALA A 64 5.83 -1.29 -13.67
CA ALA A 64 6.80 -0.62 -14.53
C ALA A 64 6.32 -0.45 -15.98
N ASP A 65 5.81 -1.48 -16.61
CA ASP A 65 5.38 -1.45 -18.01
C ASP A 65 4.15 -0.57 -18.22
N LEU A 66 3.17 -0.68 -17.31
CA LEU A 66 1.97 0.17 -17.34
C LEU A 66 2.31 1.63 -17.05
N PHE A 67 3.25 1.89 -16.14
CA PHE A 67 3.71 3.24 -15.85
C PHE A 67 4.43 3.86 -17.06
N ALA A 68 5.32 3.11 -17.72
CA ALA A 68 5.97 3.57 -18.94
C ALA A 68 4.95 3.82 -20.07
N CYS A 69 3.90 3.01 -20.18
CA CYS A 69 2.81 3.26 -21.12
C CYS A 69 2.05 4.55 -20.77
N ALA A 70 1.73 4.75 -19.51
CA ALA A 70 1.04 5.96 -19.04
C ALA A 70 1.86 7.23 -19.29
N GLN A 71 3.18 7.19 -19.08
CA GLN A 71 4.07 8.32 -19.37
C GLN A 71 4.07 8.70 -20.87
N ARG A 72 4.12 7.70 -21.77
CA ARG A 72 4.01 7.97 -23.23
C ARG A 72 2.67 8.59 -23.57
N VAL A 73 1.57 8.03 -23.08
CA VAL A 73 0.22 8.58 -23.30
C VAL A 73 0.11 10.01 -22.79
N ALA A 74 0.63 10.30 -21.60
CA ALA A 74 0.63 11.67 -21.07
C ALA A 74 1.39 12.63 -21.96
N LEU A 75 2.58 12.23 -22.42
CA LEU A 75 3.40 13.03 -23.34
C LEU A 75 2.66 13.31 -24.68
N ASP A 76 2.09 12.28 -25.30
CA ASP A 76 1.37 12.39 -26.57
C ASP A 76 0.13 13.29 -26.47
N MET A 77 -0.48 13.34 -25.30
CA MET A 77 -1.66 14.17 -25.02
C MET A 77 -1.31 15.58 -24.51
N GLY A 78 -0.03 15.91 -24.36
CA GLY A 78 0.42 17.20 -23.80
C GLY A 78 0.02 17.39 -22.34
N LEU A 79 -0.15 16.30 -21.58
CA LEU A 79 -0.41 16.33 -20.15
C LEU A 79 0.88 16.55 -19.36
N PRO A 80 0.80 16.97 -18.09
CA PRO A 80 1.96 17.07 -17.21
C PRO A 80 2.73 15.75 -17.11
N GLU A 81 4.04 15.84 -16.92
CA GLU A 81 4.89 14.67 -16.69
C GLU A 81 4.43 13.87 -15.46
N LEU A 82 4.32 12.55 -15.65
CA LEU A 82 3.93 11.65 -14.56
C LEU A 82 5.15 11.27 -13.73
N SER A 83 5.04 11.45 -12.43
CA SER A 83 6.00 10.95 -11.45
C SER A 83 5.41 9.76 -10.68
N SER A 84 6.28 8.87 -10.21
CA SER A 84 5.90 7.79 -9.30
C SER A 84 6.31 8.11 -7.87
N ARG A 85 5.53 7.61 -6.91
CA ARG A 85 5.84 7.72 -5.47
C ARG A 85 5.59 6.39 -4.78
N ALA A 86 6.48 6.05 -3.87
CA ALA A 86 6.24 4.99 -2.91
C ALA A 86 5.48 5.56 -1.70
N VAL A 87 4.40 4.91 -1.31
CA VAL A 87 3.54 5.32 -0.19
C VAL A 87 3.32 4.14 0.77
N GLY A 88 3.08 4.46 2.04
CA GLY A 88 2.84 3.43 3.05
C GLY A 88 1.38 2.92 3.07
N GLY A 89 0.47 3.55 2.34
CA GLY A 89 -0.91 3.10 2.19
C GLY A 89 -1.02 1.85 1.30
N ALA A 90 -2.14 1.16 1.39
CA ALA A 90 -2.46 0.03 0.52
C ALA A 90 -3.81 0.27 -0.16
N SER A 91 -3.97 -0.31 -1.35
CA SER A 91 -5.19 -0.28 -2.14
C SER A 91 -5.56 -1.69 -2.62
N ASP A 92 -6.62 -1.82 -3.39
CA ASP A 92 -6.96 -3.08 -4.05
C ASP A 92 -5.94 -3.44 -5.16
N GLY A 93 -5.15 -2.46 -5.63
CA GLY A 93 -4.01 -2.68 -6.51
C GLY A 93 -2.97 -3.65 -5.93
N ASN A 94 -2.80 -3.67 -4.60
CA ASN A 94 -1.95 -4.64 -3.94
C ASN A 94 -2.44 -6.09 -4.13
N LEU A 95 -3.76 -6.31 -4.13
CA LEU A 95 -4.38 -7.64 -4.30
C LEU A 95 -4.27 -8.11 -5.74
N THR A 96 -4.54 -7.24 -6.71
CA THR A 96 -4.43 -7.58 -8.14
C THR A 96 -3.00 -7.88 -8.54
N ALA A 97 -2.04 -7.07 -8.08
CA ALA A 97 -0.62 -7.32 -8.31
C ALA A 97 -0.13 -8.62 -7.66
N ALA A 98 -0.57 -8.93 -6.43
CA ALA A 98 -0.25 -10.19 -5.76
C ALA A 98 -0.80 -11.41 -6.49
N ALA A 99 -1.88 -11.26 -7.24
CA ALA A 99 -2.43 -12.29 -8.12
C ALA A 99 -1.68 -12.42 -9.48
N GLY A 100 -0.60 -11.68 -9.68
CA GLY A 100 0.21 -11.70 -10.90
C GLY A 100 -0.35 -10.86 -12.05
N VAL A 101 -1.33 -10.01 -11.79
CA VAL A 101 -1.90 -9.11 -12.81
C VAL A 101 -1.07 -7.81 -12.83
N PRO A 102 -0.53 -7.38 -14.00
CA PRO A 102 0.11 -6.07 -14.12
C PRO A 102 -0.81 -4.96 -13.61
N THR A 103 -0.35 -4.18 -12.64
CA THR A 103 -1.19 -3.22 -11.94
C THR A 103 -0.51 -1.87 -11.83
N LEU A 104 -1.22 -0.82 -12.21
CA LEU A 104 -0.83 0.57 -11.98
C LEU A 104 -1.85 1.23 -11.07
N ASP A 105 -1.39 1.77 -9.96
CA ASP A 105 -2.21 2.46 -8.98
C ASP A 105 -1.95 3.97 -8.98
N GLY A 106 -2.76 4.74 -8.23
CA GLY A 106 -2.59 6.18 -8.09
C GLY A 106 -3.10 7.02 -9.27
N LEU A 107 -3.99 6.47 -10.10
CA LEU A 107 -4.60 7.18 -11.23
C LEU A 107 -5.87 8.00 -10.86
N GLY A 108 -6.22 8.05 -9.57
CA GLY A 108 -7.37 8.79 -9.06
C GLY A 108 -7.15 10.31 -9.00
N ALA A 109 -7.92 10.96 -8.14
CA ALA A 109 -7.89 12.41 -7.97
C ALA A 109 -6.49 12.92 -7.59
N VAL A 110 -6.14 14.09 -8.11
CA VAL A 110 -4.98 14.86 -7.67
C VAL A 110 -5.39 15.72 -6.48
N GLY A 111 -4.77 15.53 -5.34
CA GLY A 111 -5.13 16.24 -4.11
C GLY A 111 -4.15 15.93 -3.00
N ASP A 112 -4.50 16.35 -1.79
CA ASP A 112 -3.71 16.10 -0.59
C ASP A 112 -4.61 16.04 0.65
N GLY A 113 -4.02 15.68 1.80
CA GLY A 113 -4.72 15.62 3.07
C GLY A 113 -5.64 14.41 3.22
N ALA A 114 -5.39 13.31 2.53
CA ALA A 114 -6.24 12.12 2.61
C ALA A 114 -6.55 11.70 4.05
N HIS A 115 -7.84 11.51 4.35
CA HIS A 115 -8.38 11.20 5.69
C HIS A 115 -8.29 12.33 6.73
N ALA A 116 -7.89 13.54 6.35
CA ALA A 116 -7.87 14.70 7.22
C ALA A 116 -9.04 15.66 6.93
N ASP A 117 -9.40 16.50 7.92
CA ASP A 117 -10.49 17.49 7.78
C ASP A 117 -10.23 18.51 6.64
N HIS A 118 -8.97 18.67 6.25
CA HIS A 118 -8.54 19.56 5.19
C HIS A 118 -8.28 18.84 3.86
N GLU A 119 -8.79 17.64 3.69
CA GLU A 119 -8.66 16.88 2.43
C GLU A 119 -9.27 17.67 1.26
N TRP A 120 -8.54 17.70 0.15
CA TRP A 120 -8.98 18.38 -1.07
C TRP A 120 -8.60 17.62 -2.33
N ALA A 121 -9.36 17.86 -3.40
CA ALA A 121 -9.07 17.37 -4.74
C ALA A 121 -9.17 18.51 -5.77
N SER A 122 -8.27 18.48 -6.76
CA SER A 122 -8.24 19.45 -7.86
C SER A 122 -9.27 19.08 -8.91
N VAL A 123 -10.20 19.98 -9.22
CA VAL A 123 -11.20 19.80 -10.28
C VAL A 123 -10.53 19.68 -11.67
N SER A 124 -9.55 20.53 -11.99
CA SER A 124 -8.79 20.44 -13.24
C SER A 124 -7.96 19.17 -13.32
N GLY A 125 -7.38 18.72 -12.17
CA GLY A 125 -6.67 17.46 -12.08
C GLY A 125 -7.56 16.24 -12.33
N MET A 126 -8.84 16.31 -11.99
CA MET A 126 -9.79 15.23 -12.30
C MET A 126 -10.01 15.08 -13.81
N ASP A 127 -10.15 16.18 -14.55
CA ASP A 127 -10.25 16.15 -16.02
C ASP A 127 -8.99 15.58 -16.68
N GLU A 128 -7.81 16.05 -16.25
CA GLU A 128 -6.52 15.53 -16.72
C GLU A 128 -6.39 14.02 -16.49
N ARG A 129 -6.78 13.53 -15.31
CA ARG A 129 -6.76 12.10 -14.96
C ARG A 129 -7.76 11.28 -15.76
N ALA A 130 -8.96 11.79 -15.99
CA ALA A 130 -9.95 11.14 -16.85
C ALA A 130 -9.45 10.98 -18.29
N ARG A 131 -8.84 12.02 -18.84
CA ARG A 131 -8.23 11.99 -20.18
C ARG A 131 -7.06 10.99 -20.25
N LEU A 132 -6.16 11.02 -19.26
CA LEU A 132 -5.05 10.07 -19.16
C LEU A 132 -5.55 8.63 -19.13
N LEU A 133 -6.55 8.34 -18.29
CA LEU A 133 -7.10 6.99 -18.15
C LEU A 133 -7.74 6.51 -19.46
N ALA A 134 -8.51 7.36 -20.13
CA ALA A 134 -9.11 7.05 -21.43
C ALA A 134 -8.04 6.75 -22.50
N GLY A 135 -6.97 7.55 -22.54
CA GLY A 135 -5.83 7.34 -23.43
C GLY A 135 -5.08 6.04 -23.14
N LEU A 136 -4.83 5.76 -21.87
CA LEU A 136 -4.16 4.53 -21.42
C LEU A 136 -4.97 3.28 -21.79
N LEU A 137 -6.27 3.27 -21.54
CA LEU A 137 -7.16 2.18 -21.94
C LEU A 137 -7.15 1.94 -23.44
N SER A 138 -7.14 3.03 -24.24
CA SER A 138 -7.04 2.93 -25.70
C SER A 138 -5.70 2.36 -26.16
N ALA A 139 -4.60 2.76 -25.53
CA ALA A 139 -3.27 2.26 -25.85
C ALA A 139 -3.11 0.76 -25.53
N ILE A 140 -3.63 0.32 -24.37
CA ILE A 140 -3.58 -1.09 -23.97
C ILE A 140 -4.42 -1.96 -24.92
N ARG A 141 -5.63 -1.51 -25.31
CA ARG A 141 -6.49 -2.23 -26.26
C ARG A 141 -5.91 -2.31 -27.66
N GLY A 142 -5.14 -1.31 -28.10
CA GLY A 142 -4.48 -1.29 -29.40
C GLY A 142 -3.22 -2.15 -29.49
N ALA A 143 -2.68 -2.55 -28.33
CA ALA A 143 -1.48 -3.41 -28.22
C ALA A 143 -1.82 -4.92 -28.04
N ALA A 144 -3.08 -5.25 -27.79
CA ALA A 144 -3.59 -6.62 -27.67
C ALA A 144 -4.08 -7.14 -29.01
#